data_8f4a742796ff4d89f7d61f0192436b51
#
_entry.id   8f4a742796ff4d89f7d61f0192436b51
#
_cell.length_a   1.000
_cell.length_b   1.000
_cell.length_c   1.000
_cell.angle_alpha   90.00
_cell.angle_beta   90.00
_cell.angle_gamma   90.00
#
_symmetry.space_group_name_H-M   'P 1'
#
loop_
_entity.id
_entity.type
_entity.pdbx_description
1 polymer ?
#
loop_
_entity_poly.entity_id
_entity_poly.type
_entity_poly.pdbx_seq_one_letter_code
_entity_poly.pdbx_strand_id
1 'polypeptide(L)'
;MHFKKMLAVLALCSPLGLVPAAHAQDVIKVGLIASFSGPFADYGRQMQAGIRTYMQQHGDIVAGKKIVIIARDTTGPAPEVAKRLAQELVVRDKVDFLAGFGLTPEALAAAPIAEQAKKPMIIMNAATSVITAKSNYIARVSMTLPQTSQPMGSWAAKNGMKKVVSLVADYGPGIDAEAAFKSSFTAGGGQLVESIRVPLRNPEFAPYIQRIRDAKPDAVFVFVPAGEQSIGFMKAYRERGLAEAGIRVIGTGDLTDDHVLNAMGDPALGAITTSHYSAAHDSPENKAFLKTYAAANPEAGRPNFMAVAAYDGMAAIYQVARQLDGKIDGDKAMAVLKGLKLISPRGPITIDPVTRDIVQTVYVRKVEKVGRELYNVEFDKFANVKDPGK
;
A
#
# COMPACT_ATOMS: atom_id res chain seq x y z
N MET A 1 -36.07 -19.80 92.16
CA MET A 1 -36.11 -20.44 90.86
C MET A 1 -35.64 -19.47 89.82
N HIS A 2 -34.37 -19.53 89.36
CA HIS A 2 -33.76 -18.60 88.46
C HIS A 2 -33.47 -19.31 87.15
N PHE A 3 -34.15 -18.90 86.06
CA PHE A 3 -33.84 -19.33 84.69
C PHE A 3 -32.80 -18.38 84.08
N LYS A 4 -31.58 -18.92 83.85
CA LYS A 4 -30.55 -18.26 83.04
C LYS A 4 -30.81 -18.50 81.55
N LYS A 5 -31.03 -17.41 80.79
CA LYS A 5 -31.05 -17.45 79.36
C LYS A 5 -29.62 -17.36 78.80
N MET A 6 -29.20 -18.35 78.10
CA MET A 6 -27.93 -18.38 77.34
C MET A 6 -28.18 -17.87 75.95
N LEU A 7 -27.54 -16.73 75.61
CA LEU A 7 -27.53 -16.17 74.25
C LEU A 7 -26.40 -16.82 73.44
N ALA A 8 -26.75 -17.56 72.39
CA ALA A 8 -25.76 -18.08 71.45
C ALA A 8 -25.52 -17.06 70.35
N VAL A 9 -24.29 -16.52 70.22
CA VAL A 9 -23.86 -15.65 69.16
C VAL A 9 -23.37 -16.54 68.01
N LEU A 10 -24.13 -16.57 66.91
CA LEU A 10 -23.71 -17.18 65.66
C LEU A 10 -22.78 -16.19 64.90
N ALA A 11 -21.50 -16.49 64.84
CA ALA A 11 -20.55 -15.76 63.98
C ALA A 11 -20.72 -16.23 62.54
N LEU A 12 -21.32 -15.37 61.68
CA LEU A 12 -21.33 -15.55 60.21
C LEU A 12 -19.95 -15.28 59.65
N CYS A 13 -19.17 -16.28 59.39
CA CYS A 13 -17.98 -16.21 58.53
C CYS A 13 -18.43 -16.16 57.06
N SER A 14 -18.51 -14.98 56.46
CA SER A 14 -18.66 -14.84 55.00
C SER A 14 -17.31 -15.12 54.32
N PRO A 15 -17.22 -16.08 53.36
CA PRO A 15 -16.02 -16.23 52.57
C PRO A 15 -15.88 -15.03 51.66
N LEU A 16 -14.83 -14.22 51.87
CA LEU A 16 -14.38 -13.24 50.85
C LEU A 16 -13.97 -14.05 49.60
N GLY A 17 -14.84 -14.11 48.61
CA GLY A 17 -14.51 -14.60 47.27
C GLY A 17 -13.41 -13.74 46.70
N LEU A 18 -12.22 -14.32 46.46
CA LEU A 18 -11.23 -13.70 45.55
C LEU A 18 -11.86 -13.57 44.16
N VAL A 19 -12.33 -12.37 43.82
CA VAL A 19 -12.64 -12.03 42.45
C VAL A 19 -11.29 -12.03 41.74
N PRO A 20 -11.07 -12.90 40.73
CA PRO A 20 -9.85 -12.81 39.93
C PRO A 20 -9.80 -11.42 39.29
N ALA A 21 -8.76 -10.68 39.63
CA ALA A 21 -8.51 -9.41 38.93
C ALA A 21 -8.42 -9.75 37.44
N ALA A 22 -9.39 -9.32 36.65
CA ALA A 22 -9.33 -9.41 35.21
C ALA A 22 -8.11 -8.60 34.80
N HIS A 23 -6.99 -9.27 34.52
CA HIS A 23 -5.82 -8.64 33.93
C HIS A 23 -6.30 -8.10 32.59
N ALA A 24 -6.41 -6.79 32.46
CA ALA A 24 -6.60 -6.17 31.18
C ALA A 24 -5.53 -6.75 30.25
N GLN A 25 -5.97 -7.50 29.24
CA GLN A 25 -5.04 -8.13 28.30
C GLN A 25 -4.20 -7.01 27.68
N ASP A 26 -2.90 -7.01 27.93
CA ASP A 26 -1.97 -6.08 27.31
C ASP A 26 -2.10 -6.16 25.78
N VAL A 27 -2.35 -5.04 25.13
CA VAL A 27 -2.60 -4.97 23.70
C VAL A 27 -1.53 -4.14 23.00
N ILE A 28 -1.28 -4.47 21.73
CA ILE A 28 -0.54 -3.61 20.80
C ILE A 28 -1.54 -3.00 19.85
N LYS A 29 -1.64 -1.68 19.83
CA LYS A 29 -2.61 -0.95 19.03
C LYS A 29 -1.98 -0.41 17.75
N VAL A 30 -2.59 -0.69 16.62
CA VAL A 30 -2.20 -0.18 15.30
C VAL A 30 -3.28 0.74 14.77
N GLY A 31 -2.97 2.02 14.61
CA GLY A 31 -3.86 3.01 14.01
C GLY A 31 -3.75 2.95 12.49
N LEU A 32 -4.78 2.44 11.82
CA LEU A 32 -4.84 2.34 10.36
C LEU A 32 -5.56 3.55 9.77
N ILE A 33 -4.83 4.40 9.05
CA ILE A 33 -5.36 5.58 8.36
C ILE A 33 -5.38 5.32 6.87
N ALA A 34 -6.55 5.28 6.26
CA ALA A 34 -6.75 5.11 4.83
C ALA A 34 -8.14 5.63 4.41
N SER A 35 -8.39 5.74 3.12
CA SER A 35 -9.72 6.04 2.60
C SER A 35 -10.56 4.76 2.59
N PHE A 36 -11.66 4.74 3.34
CA PHE A 36 -12.65 3.65 3.38
C PHE A 36 -13.97 4.03 2.72
N SER A 37 -14.11 5.29 2.33
CA SER A 37 -15.25 5.83 1.58
C SER A 37 -14.77 6.72 0.43
N GLY A 38 -15.69 7.12 -0.46
CA GLY A 38 -15.38 7.94 -1.64
C GLY A 38 -14.62 7.20 -2.75
N PRO A 39 -14.05 7.94 -3.73
CA PRO A 39 -13.42 7.36 -4.92
C PRO A 39 -12.20 6.47 -4.64
N PHE A 40 -11.60 6.59 -3.46
CA PHE A 40 -10.43 5.81 -3.02
C PHE A 40 -10.77 4.75 -1.97
N ALA A 41 -12.06 4.41 -1.79
CA ALA A 41 -12.51 3.48 -0.75
C ALA A 41 -11.85 2.08 -0.86
N ASP A 42 -11.51 1.65 -2.06
CA ASP A 42 -10.82 0.38 -2.28
C ASP A 42 -9.44 0.32 -1.65
N TYR A 43 -8.76 1.45 -1.49
CA TYR A 43 -7.45 1.52 -0.83
C TYR A 43 -7.51 0.99 0.61
N GLY A 44 -8.44 1.52 1.40
CA GLY A 44 -8.65 1.07 2.77
C GLY A 44 -9.16 -0.36 2.85
N ARG A 45 -10.11 -0.74 1.97
CA ARG A 45 -10.66 -2.11 1.93
C ARG A 45 -9.59 -3.15 1.63
N GLN A 46 -8.74 -2.92 0.62
CA GLN A 46 -7.64 -3.82 0.26
C GLN A 46 -6.58 -3.90 1.37
N MET A 47 -6.19 -2.77 1.97
CA MET A 47 -5.28 -2.76 3.11
C MET A 47 -5.86 -3.54 4.29
N GLN A 48 -7.11 -3.32 4.64
CA GLN A 48 -7.76 -4.04 5.74
C GLN A 48 -7.86 -5.55 5.47
N ALA A 49 -8.12 -5.93 4.22
CA ALA A 49 -8.14 -7.33 3.81
C ALA A 49 -6.75 -7.98 3.90
N GLY A 50 -5.69 -7.27 3.50
CA GLY A 50 -4.31 -7.72 3.66
C GLY A 50 -3.92 -7.93 5.14
N ILE A 51 -4.30 -6.99 6.01
CA ILE A 51 -4.11 -7.08 7.46
C ILE A 51 -4.82 -8.34 8.02
N ARG A 52 -6.12 -8.51 7.69
CA ARG A 52 -6.88 -9.70 8.15
C ARG A 52 -6.24 -11.00 7.66
N THR A 53 -5.75 -11.02 6.42
CA THR A 53 -5.08 -12.20 5.86
C THR A 53 -3.83 -12.56 6.65
N TYR A 54 -3.00 -11.57 6.99
CA TYR A 54 -1.80 -11.81 7.81
C TYR A 54 -2.17 -12.35 9.19
N MET A 55 -3.13 -11.70 9.86
CA MET A 55 -3.59 -12.11 11.19
C MET A 55 -4.25 -13.50 11.18
N GLN A 56 -4.95 -13.86 10.10
CA GLN A 56 -5.52 -15.22 9.94
C GLN A 56 -4.44 -16.29 9.84
N GLN A 57 -3.31 -15.99 9.20
CA GLN A 57 -2.19 -16.94 9.05
C GLN A 57 -1.31 -17.03 10.31
N HIS A 58 -1.17 -15.95 11.06
CA HIS A 58 -0.17 -15.84 12.12
C HIS A 58 -0.77 -15.66 13.53
N GLY A 59 -2.10 -15.64 13.63
CA GLY A 59 -2.80 -15.35 14.88
C GLY A 59 -2.85 -13.84 15.19
N ASP A 60 -3.68 -13.46 16.16
CA ASP A 60 -3.83 -12.08 16.61
C ASP A 60 -3.06 -11.79 17.91
N ILE A 61 -2.28 -12.75 18.40
CA ILE A 61 -1.42 -12.61 19.59
C ILE A 61 0.04 -12.71 19.17
N VAL A 62 0.85 -11.74 19.57
CA VAL A 62 2.31 -11.72 19.37
C VAL A 62 3.01 -11.23 20.63
N ALA A 63 4.09 -11.91 21.04
CA ALA A 63 4.79 -11.63 22.30
C ALA A 63 3.83 -11.54 23.52
N GLY A 64 2.84 -12.42 23.58
CA GLY A 64 1.84 -12.47 24.66
C GLY A 64 0.79 -11.35 24.64
N LYS A 65 0.81 -10.44 23.65
CA LYS A 65 -0.11 -9.31 23.54
C LYS A 65 -1.00 -9.44 22.32
N LYS A 66 -2.26 -9.03 22.46
CA LYS A 66 -3.22 -9.01 21.34
C LYS A 66 -3.00 -7.80 20.45
N ILE A 67 -3.00 -8.02 19.13
CA ILE A 67 -2.99 -6.92 18.14
C ILE A 67 -4.41 -6.39 17.97
N VAL A 68 -4.56 -5.07 18.08
CA VAL A 68 -5.83 -4.35 17.88
C VAL A 68 -5.66 -3.32 16.77
N ILE A 69 -6.46 -3.44 15.72
CA ILE A 69 -6.47 -2.49 14.60
C ILE A 69 -7.56 -1.45 14.84
N ILE A 70 -7.18 -0.16 14.85
CA ILE A 70 -8.09 0.98 14.98
C ILE A 70 -8.11 1.72 13.65
N ALA A 71 -9.10 1.44 12.82
CA ALA A 71 -9.24 2.05 11.51
C ALA A 71 -9.86 3.46 11.59
N ARG A 72 -9.39 4.37 10.74
CA ARG A 72 -9.88 5.74 10.58
C ARG A 72 -9.98 6.09 9.10
N ASP A 73 -11.13 6.61 8.68
CA ASP A 73 -11.43 6.97 7.30
C ASP A 73 -11.05 8.42 6.99
N THR A 74 -10.22 8.61 5.97
CA THR A 74 -9.85 9.93 5.45
C THR A 74 -10.82 10.46 4.39
N THR A 75 -11.72 9.60 3.88
CA THR A 75 -12.71 9.91 2.83
C THR A 75 -12.12 10.32 1.47
N GLY A 76 -10.80 10.28 1.29
CA GLY A 76 -10.08 10.63 0.07
C GLY A 76 -8.85 11.49 0.35
N PRO A 77 -8.30 12.21 -0.65
CA PRO A 77 -7.10 13.03 -0.47
C PRO A 77 -7.39 14.27 0.40
N ALA A 78 -7.42 14.04 1.73
CA ALA A 78 -7.77 15.02 2.75
C ALA A 78 -6.66 15.12 3.83
N PRO A 79 -5.57 15.87 3.56
CA PRO A 79 -4.40 15.96 4.44
C PRO A 79 -4.75 16.46 5.85
N GLU A 80 -5.64 17.43 6.00
CA GLU A 80 -6.03 17.96 7.32
C GLU A 80 -6.83 16.93 8.13
N VAL A 81 -7.66 16.12 7.46
CA VAL A 81 -8.36 15.01 8.12
C VAL A 81 -7.37 13.97 8.59
N ALA A 82 -6.43 13.56 7.73
CA ALA A 82 -5.40 12.57 8.08
C ALA A 82 -4.54 13.03 9.26
N LYS A 83 -4.13 14.31 9.29
CA LYS A 83 -3.40 14.91 10.40
C LYS A 83 -4.17 14.83 11.71
N ARG A 84 -5.43 15.26 11.70
CA ARG A 84 -6.31 15.20 12.87
C ARG A 84 -6.50 13.77 13.36
N LEU A 85 -6.77 12.82 12.46
CA LEU A 85 -6.94 11.40 12.80
C LEU A 85 -5.66 10.79 13.38
N ALA A 86 -4.48 11.12 12.84
CA ALA A 86 -3.21 10.68 13.39
C ALA A 86 -3.01 11.21 14.82
N GLN A 87 -3.36 12.47 15.06
CA GLN A 87 -3.28 13.08 16.39
C GLN A 87 -4.24 12.41 17.38
N GLU A 88 -5.49 12.13 16.99
CA GLU A 88 -6.46 11.42 17.81
C GLU A 88 -5.98 10.00 18.16
N LEU A 89 -5.48 9.26 17.19
CA LEU A 89 -4.93 7.91 17.41
C LEU A 89 -3.77 7.90 18.40
N VAL A 90 -2.86 8.87 18.28
CA VAL A 90 -1.69 8.96 19.16
C VAL A 90 -2.09 9.42 20.59
N VAL A 91 -2.88 10.47 20.70
CA VAL A 91 -3.15 11.13 22.01
C VAL A 91 -4.26 10.43 22.77
N ARG A 92 -5.41 10.18 22.10
CA ARG A 92 -6.61 9.61 22.72
C ARG A 92 -6.56 8.09 22.77
N ASP A 93 -6.30 7.46 21.61
CA ASP A 93 -6.37 6.00 21.48
C ASP A 93 -5.06 5.32 21.92
N LYS A 94 -3.96 6.11 22.04
CA LYS A 94 -2.63 5.68 22.50
C LYS A 94 -2.10 4.51 21.69
N VAL A 95 -2.12 4.65 20.35
CA VAL A 95 -1.60 3.61 19.46
C VAL A 95 -0.08 3.47 19.58
N ASP A 96 0.41 2.27 19.33
CA ASP A 96 1.83 1.94 19.30
C ASP A 96 2.42 2.18 17.91
N PHE A 97 1.63 1.99 16.86
CA PHE A 97 1.99 2.22 15.46
C PHE A 97 0.93 3.05 14.76
N LEU A 98 1.37 3.89 13.83
CA LEU A 98 0.56 4.43 12.76
C LEU A 98 0.82 3.61 11.49
N ALA A 99 -0.20 3.29 10.71
CA ALA A 99 -0.07 2.47 9.52
C ALA A 99 -1.08 2.87 8.43
N GLY A 100 -0.87 2.41 7.19
CA GLY A 100 -1.76 2.68 6.07
C GLY A 100 -1.24 3.77 5.16
N PHE A 101 -1.95 4.90 5.08
CA PHE A 101 -1.64 6.05 4.24
C PHE A 101 -1.70 5.73 2.74
N GLY A 102 -2.90 5.77 2.22
CA GLY A 102 -3.19 5.48 0.81
C GLY A 102 -2.61 6.52 -0.14
N LEU A 103 -2.61 7.79 0.24
CA LEU A 103 -2.22 8.92 -0.59
C LEU A 103 -1.10 9.74 0.04
N THR A 104 -0.22 10.28 -0.80
CA THR A 104 0.94 11.10 -0.37
C THR A 104 0.55 12.31 0.47
N PRO A 105 -0.47 13.13 0.14
CA PRO A 105 -0.83 14.29 0.96
C PRO A 105 -1.18 13.90 2.41
N GLU A 106 -1.83 12.75 2.62
CA GLU A 106 -2.18 12.23 3.94
C GLU A 106 -0.94 11.82 4.74
N ALA A 107 -0.01 11.09 4.09
CA ALA A 107 1.24 10.65 4.72
C ALA A 107 2.10 11.85 5.14
N LEU A 108 2.23 12.86 4.27
CA LEU A 108 2.99 14.07 4.56
C LEU A 108 2.38 14.88 5.71
N ALA A 109 1.05 14.96 5.78
CA ALA A 109 0.37 15.69 6.86
C ALA A 109 0.48 14.98 8.22
N ALA A 110 0.55 13.65 8.24
CA ALA A 110 0.72 12.86 9.47
C ALA A 110 2.19 12.73 9.93
N ALA A 111 3.16 12.92 9.04
CA ALA A 111 4.58 12.76 9.35
C ALA A 111 5.07 13.56 10.58
N PRO A 112 4.70 14.84 10.79
CA PRO A 112 5.08 15.59 11.99
C PRO A 112 4.50 14.98 13.28
N ILE A 113 3.33 14.36 13.22
CA ILE A 113 2.71 13.70 14.39
C ILE A 113 3.53 12.45 14.76
N ALA A 114 3.94 11.65 13.78
CA ALA A 114 4.81 10.49 13.99
C ALA A 114 6.16 10.91 14.62
N GLU A 115 6.79 11.99 14.11
CA GLU A 115 8.06 12.52 14.62
C GLU A 115 7.92 12.98 16.06
N GLN A 116 6.96 13.87 16.36
CA GLN A 116 6.78 14.44 17.70
C GLN A 116 6.44 13.41 18.76
N ALA A 117 5.61 12.41 18.38
CA ALA A 117 5.17 11.36 19.30
C ALA A 117 6.13 10.16 19.34
N LYS A 118 7.19 10.16 18.51
CA LYS A 118 8.11 9.03 18.32
C LYS A 118 7.36 7.72 18.04
N LYS A 119 6.35 7.79 17.17
CA LYS A 119 5.54 6.61 16.79
C LYS A 119 5.95 6.07 15.45
N PRO A 120 6.33 4.78 15.34
CA PRO A 120 6.60 4.16 14.04
C PRO A 120 5.39 4.31 13.14
N MET A 121 5.62 4.79 11.92
CA MET A 121 4.62 5.02 10.90
C MET A 121 4.95 4.16 9.67
N ILE A 122 4.13 3.17 9.39
CA ILE A 122 4.34 2.20 8.32
C ILE A 122 3.52 2.59 7.10
N ILE A 123 4.20 3.00 6.02
CA ILE A 123 3.56 3.39 4.77
C ILE A 123 3.24 2.14 3.94
N MET A 124 1.95 1.94 3.65
CA MET A 124 1.44 0.78 2.93
C MET A 124 1.02 1.09 1.48
N ASN A 125 1.04 2.37 1.05
CA ASN A 125 0.81 2.74 -0.35
C ASN A 125 1.43 4.07 -0.76
N ALA A 126 1.25 5.17 -0.03
CA ALA A 126 1.71 6.51 -0.44
C ALA A 126 3.14 6.50 -1.01
N ALA A 127 3.33 6.97 -2.26
CA ALA A 127 4.43 6.51 -3.11
C ALA A 127 5.42 7.61 -3.56
N THR A 128 5.33 8.84 -3.02
CA THR A 128 6.34 9.89 -3.27
C THR A 128 7.62 9.59 -2.48
N SER A 129 8.78 9.74 -3.11
CA SER A 129 10.10 9.45 -2.50
C SER A 129 10.36 10.21 -1.22
N VAL A 130 9.94 11.47 -1.13
CA VAL A 130 10.26 12.37 0.00
C VAL A 130 9.65 11.94 1.33
N ILE A 131 8.65 11.06 1.36
CA ILE A 131 7.86 10.74 2.58
C ILE A 131 8.74 10.25 3.73
N THR A 132 9.62 9.28 3.51
CA THR A 132 10.44 8.72 4.59
C THR A 132 11.46 9.73 5.14
N ALA A 133 11.83 10.76 4.36
CA ALA A 133 12.69 11.86 4.82
C ALA A 133 11.98 12.88 5.72
N LYS A 134 10.64 12.83 5.82
CA LYS A 134 9.86 13.79 6.63
C LYS A 134 9.79 13.45 8.11
N SER A 135 10.17 12.24 8.49
CA SER A 135 10.27 11.81 9.87
C SER A 135 11.24 10.64 10.01
N ASN A 136 11.99 10.60 11.12
CA ASN A 136 12.85 9.46 11.45
C ASN A 136 12.04 8.20 11.83
N TYR A 137 10.76 8.37 12.10
CA TYR A 137 9.84 7.29 12.51
C TYR A 137 9.01 6.74 11.36
N ILE A 138 9.34 7.05 10.11
CA ILE A 138 8.65 6.50 8.94
C ILE A 138 9.48 5.40 8.30
N ALA A 139 8.84 4.26 8.03
CA ALA A 139 9.32 3.20 7.14
C ALA A 139 8.26 2.85 6.11
N ARG A 140 8.67 2.49 4.89
CA ARG A 140 7.78 2.11 3.80
C ARG A 140 7.95 0.63 3.49
N VAL A 141 6.80 -0.06 3.31
CA VAL A 141 6.75 -1.45 2.90
C VAL A 141 6.08 -1.65 1.54
N SER A 142 5.64 -0.58 0.89
CA SER A 142 4.96 -0.62 -0.41
C SER A 142 5.91 -0.43 -1.60
N MET A 143 5.95 0.75 -2.18
CA MET A 143 6.83 1.14 -3.28
C MET A 143 7.01 2.66 -3.31
N THR A 144 7.91 3.14 -4.19
CA THR A 144 7.88 4.53 -4.68
C THR A 144 7.58 4.53 -6.17
N LEU A 145 7.02 5.62 -6.68
CA LEU A 145 6.75 5.75 -8.12
C LEU A 145 8.05 5.80 -8.94
N PRO A 146 9.14 6.45 -8.49
CA PRO A 146 10.42 6.33 -9.19
C PRO A 146 10.92 4.89 -9.30
N GLN A 147 10.74 4.09 -8.23
CA GLN A 147 11.15 2.69 -8.21
C GLN A 147 10.46 1.83 -9.27
N THR A 148 9.20 2.12 -9.59
CA THR A 148 8.45 1.41 -10.64
C THR A 148 8.62 2.07 -12.00
N SER A 149 8.73 3.40 -12.10
CA SER A 149 8.77 4.13 -13.36
C SER A 149 10.14 4.09 -14.06
N GLN A 150 11.25 4.12 -13.32
CA GLN A 150 12.59 4.04 -13.88
C GLN A 150 12.81 2.71 -14.65
N PRO A 151 12.44 1.52 -14.12
CA PRO A 151 12.50 0.27 -14.88
C PRO A 151 11.66 0.31 -16.16
N MET A 152 10.47 0.94 -16.15
CA MET A 152 9.63 1.08 -17.33
C MET A 152 10.31 1.92 -18.40
N GLY A 153 10.94 3.03 -18.05
CA GLY A 153 11.67 3.86 -19.00
C GLY A 153 12.84 3.11 -19.66
N SER A 154 13.63 2.40 -18.85
CA SER A 154 14.73 1.55 -19.34
C SER A 154 14.22 0.43 -20.25
N TRP A 155 13.14 -0.24 -19.85
CA TRP A 155 12.51 -1.31 -20.63
C TRP A 155 11.96 -0.78 -21.95
N ALA A 156 11.26 0.35 -21.95
CA ALA A 156 10.68 0.96 -23.15
C ALA A 156 11.75 1.31 -24.19
N ALA A 157 12.83 1.96 -23.76
CA ALA A 157 13.95 2.30 -24.64
C ALA A 157 14.62 1.04 -25.24
N LYS A 158 14.88 0.02 -24.41
CA LYS A 158 15.47 -1.26 -24.85
C LYS A 158 14.57 -2.00 -25.85
N ASN A 159 13.25 -1.85 -25.74
CA ASN A 159 12.25 -2.49 -26.61
C ASN A 159 11.82 -1.60 -27.79
N GLY A 160 12.69 -0.69 -28.21
CA GLY A 160 12.59 0.04 -29.48
C GLY A 160 11.60 1.19 -29.52
N MET A 161 11.02 1.61 -28.39
CA MET A 161 10.22 2.84 -28.33
C MET A 161 11.15 4.05 -28.48
N LYS A 162 10.79 4.99 -29.35
CA LYS A 162 11.58 6.19 -29.63
C LYS A 162 10.91 7.46 -29.13
N LYS A 163 9.59 7.56 -29.32
CA LYS A 163 8.80 8.73 -28.94
C LYS A 163 7.68 8.31 -27.99
N VAL A 164 7.66 8.88 -26.79
CA VAL A 164 6.64 8.61 -25.78
C VAL A 164 6.03 9.92 -25.30
N VAL A 165 4.73 9.94 -25.07
CA VAL A 165 4.03 10.97 -24.31
C VAL A 165 3.84 10.47 -22.89
N SER A 166 4.07 11.30 -21.87
CA SER A 166 3.65 10.97 -20.51
C SER A 166 2.29 11.59 -20.20
N LEU A 167 1.43 10.83 -19.52
CA LEU A 167 0.21 11.31 -18.89
C LEU A 167 0.19 10.88 -17.43
N VAL A 168 0.29 11.86 -16.52
CA VAL A 168 0.38 11.57 -15.08
C VAL A 168 -0.58 12.43 -14.27
N ALA A 169 -1.10 11.91 -13.17
CA ALA A 169 -1.88 12.69 -12.22
C ALA A 169 -1.01 13.79 -11.59
N ASP A 170 -1.55 15.02 -11.53
CA ASP A 170 -0.83 16.22 -11.09
C ASP A 170 -0.73 16.31 -9.56
N TYR A 171 0.14 15.48 -8.99
CA TYR A 171 0.53 15.52 -7.58
C TYR A 171 1.87 14.79 -7.38
N GLY A 172 2.41 14.78 -6.15
CA GLY A 172 3.77 14.27 -5.88
C GLY A 172 4.14 12.97 -6.58
N PRO A 173 3.39 11.86 -6.43
CA PRO A 173 3.68 10.60 -7.12
C PRO A 173 3.73 10.70 -8.65
N GLY A 174 2.83 11.48 -9.26
CA GLY A 174 2.83 11.66 -10.72
C GLY A 174 4.05 12.41 -11.22
N ILE A 175 4.46 13.45 -10.49
CA ILE A 175 5.68 14.21 -10.77
C ILE A 175 6.91 13.30 -10.67
N ASP A 176 6.98 12.50 -9.61
CA ASP A 176 8.06 11.53 -9.38
C ASP A 176 8.10 10.45 -10.48
N ALA A 177 6.93 9.92 -10.87
CA ALA A 177 6.80 8.91 -11.91
C ALA A 177 7.31 9.43 -13.27
N GLU A 178 6.85 10.62 -13.67
CA GLU A 178 7.26 11.26 -14.93
C GLU A 178 8.77 11.52 -14.95
N ALA A 179 9.32 12.08 -13.89
CA ALA A 179 10.74 12.40 -13.80
C ALA A 179 11.63 11.14 -13.90
N ALA A 180 11.28 10.08 -13.18
CA ALA A 180 12.03 8.84 -13.19
C ALA A 180 11.93 8.08 -14.53
N PHE A 181 10.73 8.02 -15.11
CA PHE A 181 10.53 7.47 -16.46
C PHE A 181 11.33 8.25 -17.50
N LYS A 182 11.20 9.57 -17.54
CA LYS A 182 11.92 10.44 -18.48
C LYS A 182 13.41 10.24 -18.36
N SER A 183 13.97 10.25 -17.15
CA SER A 183 15.41 10.07 -16.91
C SER A 183 15.95 8.80 -17.54
N SER A 184 15.36 7.66 -17.24
CA SER A 184 15.84 6.36 -17.74
C SER A 184 15.52 6.15 -19.23
N PHE A 185 14.37 6.64 -19.71
CA PHE A 185 13.98 6.52 -21.10
C PHE A 185 14.90 7.34 -22.03
N THR A 186 15.22 8.60 -21.64
CA THR A 186 16.12 9.44 -22.42
C THR A 186 17.58 8.97 -22.35
N ALA A 187 18.02 8.46 -21.21
CA ALA A 187 19.33 7.80 -21.10
C ALA A 187 19.47 6.59 -22.04
N GLY A 188 18.37 5.89 -22.33
CA GLY A 188 18.28 4.80 -23.29
C GLY A 188 18.08 5.26 -24.75
N GLY A 189 18.14 6.56 -25.04
CA GLY A 189 17.99 7.14 -26.40
C GLY A 189 16.55 7.39 -26.84
N GLY A 190 15.58 7.30 -25.93
CA GLY A 190 14.19 7.68 -26.19
C GLY A 190 13.94 9.19 -26.04
N GLN A 191 12.85 9.67 -26.59
CA GLN A 191 12.40 11.05 -26.48
C GLN A 191 11.02 11.15 -25.85
N LEU A 192 10.90 11.86 -24.73
CA LEU A 192 9.60 12.27 -24.20
C LEU A 192 9.14 13.50 -25.01
N VAL A 193 8.16 13.30 -25.89
CA VAL A 193 7.74 14.35 -26.86
C VAL A 193 6.73 15.31 -26.25
N GLU A 194 5.97 14.87 -25.25
CA GLU A 194 5.02 15.70 -24.52
C GLU A 194 4.83 15.18 -23.09
N SER A 195 4.61 16.09 -22.14
CA SER A 195 4.26 15.80 -20.75
C SER A 195 2.87 16.36 -20.46
N ILE A 196 1.93 15.48 -20.14
CA ILE A 196 0.53 15.81 -19.85
C ILE A 196 0.26 15.55 -18.37
N ARG A 197 -0.31 16.53 -17.71
CA ARG A 197 -0.75 16.39 -16.32
C ARG A 197 -2.26 16.50 -16.22
N VAL A 198 -2.88 15.57 -15.48
CA VAL A 198 -4.32 15.52 -15.28
C VAL A 198 -4.66 15.75 -13.80
N PRO A 199 -5.80 16.37 -13.49
CA PRO A 199 -6.20 16.58 -12.11
C PRO A 199 -6.27 15.27 -11.30
N LEU A 200 -5.88 15.32 -10.03
CA LEU A 200 -6.02 14.16 -9.10
C LEU A 200 -7.49 13.81 -8.83
N ARG A 201 -8.42 14.73 -8.99
CA ARG A 201 -9.84 14.51 -8.77
C ARG A 201 -10.61 14.65 -10.07
N ASN A 202 -11.44 13.64 -10.38
CA ASN A 202 -12.38 13.64 -11.50
C ASN A 202 -11.77 14.10 -12.85
N PRO A 203 -10.65 13.47 -13.31
CA PRO A 203 -10.06 13.87 -14.59
C PRO A 203 -10.98 13.49 -15.77
N GLU A 204 -11.20 14.45 -16.66
CA GLU A 204 -11.83 14.25 -17.96
C GLU A 204 -10.75 13.88 -18.98
N PHE A 205 -10.65 12.61 -19.37
CA PHE A 205 -9.54 12.13 -20.20
C PHE A 205 -9.64 12.50 -21.68
N ALA A 206 -10.83 12.79 -22.19
CA ALA A 206 -11.07 13.00 -23.61
C ALA A 206 -10.15 14.05 -24.29
N PRO A 207 -9.94 15.27 -23.74
CA PRO A 207 -9.05 16.25 -24.34
C PRO A 207 -7.59 15.81 -24.38
N TYR A 208 -7.16 15.08 -23.32
CA TYR A 208 -5.77 14.62 -23.22
C TYR A 208 -5.48 13.47 -24.20
N ILE A 209 -6.45 12.58 -24.43
CA ILE A 209 -6.35 11.52 -25.44
C ILE A 209 -6.17 12.10 -26.83
N GLN A 210 -6.88 13.20 -27.17
CA GLN A 210 -6.68 13.87 -28.46
C GLN A 210 -5.25 14.41 -28.61
N ARG A 211 -4.70 15.05 -27.58
CA ARG A 211 -3.31 15.55 -27.58
C ARG A 211 -2.31 14.41 -27.80
N ILE A 212 -2.49 13.27 -27.12
CA ILE A 212 -1.65 12.09 -27.33
C ILE A 212 -1.70 11.64 -28.79
N ARG A 213 -2.90 11.57 -29.39
CA ARG A 213 -3.09 11.16 -30.77
C ARG A 213 -2.40 12.11 -31.76
N ASP A 214 -2.49 13.42 -31.52
CA ASP A 214 -1.90 14.45 -32.39
C ASP A 214 -0.36 14.42 -32.34
N ALA A 215 0.22 14.06 -31.20
CA ALA A 215 1.67 13.90 -31.02
C ALA A 215 2.25 12.66 -31.73
N LYS A 216 1.40 11.69 -32.12
CA LYS A 216 1.77 10.44 -32.83
C LYS A 216 2.98 9.71 -32.19
N PRO A 217 2.95 9.40 -30.88
CA PRO A 217 4.02 8.69 -30.22
C PRO A 217 3.94 7.18 -30.49
N ASP A 218 5.04 6.44 -30.20
CA ASP A 218 5.05 4.98 -30.20
C ASP A 218 4.24 4.39 -29.02
N ALA A 219 4.21 5.17 -27.89
CA ALA A 219 3.49 4.77 -26.70
C ALA A 219 3.10 5.98 -25.83
N VAL A 220 2.13 5.79 -24.95
CA VAL A 220 1.85 6.68 -23.83
C VAL A 220 2.26 6.01 -22.52
N PHE A 221 3.09 6.70 -21.72
CA PHE A 221 3.42 6.31 -20.35
C PHE A 221 2.38 6.93 -19.41
N VAL A 222 1.72 6.08 -18.63
CA VAL A 222 0.60 6.50 -17.80
C VAL A 222 0.86 6.20 -16.32
N PHE A 223 0.66 7.21 -15.48
CA PHE A 223 0.40 7.05 -14.07
C PHE A 223 -0.84 7.83 -13.67
N VAL A 224 -1.89 7.12 -13.31
CA VAL A 224 -3.06 7.63 -12.61
C VAL A 224 -3.34 6.71 -11.43
N PRO A 225 -3.92 7.21 -10.33
CA PRO A 225 -4.28 6.35 -9.19
C PRO A 225 -5.13 5.16 -9.61
N ALA A 226 -4.87 4.01 -8.98
CA ALA A 226 -5.64 2.79 -9.18
C ALA A 226 -7.14 2.99 -8.87
N GLY A 227 -8.00 2.23 -9.51
CA GLY A 227 -9.45 2.28 -9.34
C GLY A 227 -10.15 3.09 -10.44
N GLU A 228 -11.05 4.01 -10.07
CA GLU A 228 -11.90 4.72 -11.03
C GLU A 228 -11.11 5.47 -12.12
N GLN A 229 -9.98 6.07 -11.77
CA GLN A 229 -9.17 6.83 -12.74
C GLN A 229 -8.50 5.94 -13.77
N SER A 230 -7.94 4.80 -13.33
CA SER A 230 -7.32 3.85 -14.24
C SER A 230 -8.35 3.21 -15.19
N ILE A 231 -9.55 2.87 -14.69
CA ILE A 231 -10.66 2.39 -15.50
C ILE A 231 -11.06 3.47 -16.51
N GLY A 232 -11.24 4.71 -16.07
CA GLY A 232 -11.63 5.84 -16.92
C GLY A 232 -10.62 6.13 -18.04
N PHE A 233 -9.31 6.09 -17.72
CA PHE A 233 -8.27 6.24 -18.73
C PHE A 233 -8.30 5.11 -19.76
N MET A 234 -8.35 3.84 -19.33
CA MET A 234 -8.33 2.69 -20.23
C MET A 234 -9.57 2.68 -21.15
N LYS A 235 -10.74 3.07 -20.62
CA LYS A 235 -11.95 3.26 -21.40
C LYS A 235 -11.77 4.32 -22.48
N ALA A 236 -11.29 5.52 -22.09
CA ALA A 236 -11.06 6.63 -23.02
C ALA A 236 -9.99 6.29 -24.08
N TYR A 237 -8.92 5.60 -23.69
CA TYR A 237 -7.88 5.10 -24.60
C TYR A 237 -8.47 4.24 -25.72
N ARG A 238 -9.35 3.30 -25.37
CA ARG A 238 -10.00 2.40 -26.34
C ARG A 238 -11.04 3.11 -27.18
N GLU A 239 -11.99 3.82 -26.56
CA GLU A 239 -13.11 4.46 -27.24
C GLU A 239 -12.67 5.53 -28.24
N ARG A 240 -11.51 6.14 -28.02
CA ARG A 240 -10.95 7.17 -28.90
C ARG A 240 -9.89 6.66 -29.87
N GLY A 241 -9.75 5.34 -29.99
CA GLY A 241 -8.97 4.71 -31.04
C GLY A 241 -7.46 4.89 -30.97
N LEU A 242 -6.86 5.04 -29.75
CA LEU A 242 -5.41 5.09 -29.64
C LEU A 242 -4.76 3.75 -29.94
N ALA A 243 -5.40 2.65 -29.55
CA ALA A 243 -4.94 1.30 -29.88
C ALA A 243 -4.92 1.06 -31.39
N GLU A 244 -5.98 1.44 -32.08
CA GLU A 244 -6.12 1.35 -33.53
C GLU A 244 -5.12 2.26 -34.27
N ALA A 245 -4.73 3.37 -33.65
CA ALA A 245 -3.66 4.24 -34.15
C ALA A 245 -2.25 3.69 -33.89
N GLY A 246 -2.12 2.50 -33.30
CA GLY A 246 -0.83 1.85 -32.99
C GLY A 246 -0.09 2.43 -31.79
N ILE A 247 -0.71 3.29 -31.01
CA ILE A 247 -0.10 3.91 -29.82
C ILE A 247 -0.23 2.94 -28.64
N ARG A 248 0.88 2.38 -28.20
CA ARG A 248 0.90 1.41 -27.09
C ARG A 248 0.68 2.07 -25.74
N VAL A 249 0.07 1.36 -24.80
CA VAL A 249 -0.06 1.78 -23.40
C VAL A 249 1.02 1.10 -22.57
N ILE A 250 1.82 1.91 -21.88
CA ILE A 250 2.79 1.50 -20.86
C ILE A 250 2.57 2.33 -19.59
N GLY A 251 2.95 1.81 -18.44
CA GLY A 251 2.74 2.57 -17.20
C GLY A 251 3.19 1.86 -15.93
N THR A 252 2.77 2.42 -14.80
CA THR A 252 2.95 1.80 -13.50
C THR A 252 1.85 0.80 -13.18
N GLY A 253 2.04 -0.01 -12.14
CA GLY A 253 1.09 -1.02 -11.73
C GLY A 253 -0.29 -0.51 -11.33
N ASP A 254 -0.38 0.76 -10.98
CA ASP A 254 -1.65 1.43 -10.66
C ASP A 254 -2.62 1.44 -11.84
N LEU A 255 -2.09 1.55 -13.06
CA LEU A 255 -2.90 1.59 -14.28
C LEU A 255 -3.67 0.29 -14.51
N THR A 256 -3.08 -0.85 -14.19
CA THR A 256 -3.67 -2.19 -14.40
C THR A 256 -3.82 -2.92 -13.06
N ASP A 257 -4.32 -2.23 -12.05
CA ASP A 257 -4.51 -2.77 -10.71
C ASP A 257 -5.30 -4.08 -10.74
N ASP A 258 -4.79 -5.12 -10.06
CA ASP A 258 -5.34 -6.48 -10.12
C ASP A 258 -6.79 -6.56 -9.63
N HIS A 259 -7.20 -5.71 -8.68
CA HIS A 259 -8.56 -5.71 -8.14
C HIS A 259 -9.60 -5.26 -9.18
N VAL A 260 -9.26 -4.24 -9.98
CA VAL A 260 -10.18 -3.65 -10.95
C VAL A 260 -9.95 -4.11 -12.39
N LEU A 261 -8.92 -4.92 -12.63
CA LEU A 261 -8.48 -5.30 -13.97
C LEU A 261 -9.60 -5.98 -14.79
N ASN A 262 -10.36 -6.89 -14.20
CA ASN A 262 -11.48 -7.54 -14.88
C ASN A 262 -12.61 -6.57 -15.23
N ALA A 263 -12.82 -5.52 -14.43
CA ALA A 263 -13.79 -4.47 -14.72
C ALA A 263 -13.36 -3.55 -15.89
N MET A 264 -12.04 -3.44 -16.17
CA MET A 264 -11.55 -2.74 -17.35
C MET A 264 -11.86 -3.50 -18.65
N GLY A 265 -11.88 -4.84 -18.58
CA GLY A 265 -12.17 -5.71 -19.73
C GLY A 265 -11.11 -5.62 -20.84
N ASP A 266 -11.52 -5.93 -22.07
CA ASP A 266 -10.65 -5.99 -23.26
C ASP A 266 -9.84 -4.70 -23.54
N PRO A 267 -10.30 -3.48 -23.19
CA PRO A 267 -9.47 -2.29 -23.28
C PRO A 267 -8.10 -2.38 -22.63
N ALA A 268 -7.96 -3.19 -21.58
CA ALA A 268 -6.69 -3.37 -20.87
C ALA A 268 -5.73 -4.39 -21.52
N LEU A 269 -6.23 -5.23 -22.46
CA LEU A 269 -5.41 -6.28 -23.08
C LEU A 269 -4.18 -5.70 -23.77
N GLY A 270 -3.02 -6.31 -23.50
CA GLY A 270 -1.74 -5.91 -24.07
C GLY A 270 -1.07 -4.71 -23.39
N ALA A 271 -1.72 -4.04 -22.44
CA ALA A 271 -1.08 -2.99 -21.65
C ALA A 271 0.13 -3.56 -20.88
N ILE A 272 1.26 -2.85 -20.92
CA ILE A 272 2.50 -3.27 -20.26
C ILE A 272 2.78 -2.33 -19.08
N THR A 273 2.93 -2.91 -17.91
CA THR A 273 3.18 -2.15 -16.68
C THR A 273 4.35 -2.69 -15.88
N THR A 274 4.97 -1.84 -15.09
CA THR A 274 5.94 -2.24 -14.09
C THR A 274 5.36 -2.10 -12.69
N SER A 275 5.50 -3.15 -11.90
CA SER A 275 5.01 -3.18 -10.53
C SER A 275 5.80 -4.15 -9.68
N HIS A 276 5.65 -4.02 -8.38
CA HIS A 276 6.27 -4.89 -7.38
C HIS A 276 5.42 -6.12 -7.04
N TYR A 277 4.20 -6.23 -7.57
CA TYR A 277 3.29 -7.36 -7.32
C TYR A 277 2.36 -7.60 -8.50
N SER A 278 1.96 -8.84 -8.67
CA SER A 278 0.84 -9.31 -9.47
C SER A 278 0.12 -10.43 -8.73
N ALA A 279 -1.21 -10.47 -8.81
CA ALA A 279 -1.97 -11.61 -8.30
C ALA A 279 -1.62 -12.93 -9.02
N ALA A 280 -1.04 -12.84 -10.23
CA ALA A 280 -0.53 -13.99 -10.98
C ALA A 280 0.91 -14.39 -10.61
N HIS A 281 1.55 -13.73 -9.64
CA HIS A 281 2.93 -14.05 -9.24
C HIS A 281 3.06 -15.52 -8.82
N ASP A 282 3.94 -16.25 -9.50
CA ASP A 282 4.11 -17.70 -9.29
C ASP A 282 5.16 -17.98 -8.20
N SER A 283 4.69 -17.96 -6.95
CA SER A 283 5.48 -18.38 -5.78
C SER A 283 4.61 -19.16 -4.79
N PRO A 284 5.22 -20.05 -3.97
CA PRO A 284 4.50 -20.72 -2.89
C PRO A 284 3.85 -19.74 -1.91
N GLU A 285 4.55 -18.64 -1.61
CA GLU A 285 4.10 -17.59 -0.70
C GLU A 285 2.87 -16.88 -1.23
N ASN A 286 2.85 -16.53 -2.52
CA ASN A 286 1.68 -15.92 -3.14
C ASN A 286 0.49 -16.88 -3.19
N LYS A 287 0.71 -18.15 -3.53
CA LYS A 287 -0.36 -19.16 -3.52
C LYS A 287 -0.97 -19.33 -2.13
N ALA A 288 -0.15 -19.38 -1.08
CA ALA A 288 -0.61 -19.41 0.30
C ALA A 288 -1.38 -18.14 0.70
N PHE A 289 -0.86 -16.97 0.33
CA PHE A 289 -1.51 -15.68 0.53
C PHE A 289 -2.88 -15.62 -0.15
N LEU A 290 -2.97 -15.94 -1.43
CA LEU A 290 -4.23 -15.91 -2.20
C LEU A 290 -5.29 -16.83 -1.61
N LYS A 291 -4.90 -18.05 -1.21
CA LYS A 291 -5.80 -19.01 -0.55
C LYS A 291 -6.38 -18.44 0.75
N THR A 292 -5.53 -17.89 1.61
CA THR A 292 -5.97 -17.33 2.89
C THR A 292 -6.75 -16.04 2.69
N TYR A 293 -6.32 -15.19 1.74
CA TYR A 293 -7.01 -13.94 1.41
C TYR A 293 -8.46 -14.18 1.00
N ALA A 294 -8.70 -15.12 0.08
CA ALA A 294 -10.05 -15.49 -0.36
C ALA A 294 -10.92 -16.03 0.79
N ALA A 295 -10.35 -16.84 1.67
CA ALA A 295 -11.07 -17.40 2.81
C ALA A 295 -11.40 -16.35 3.89
N ALA A 296 -10.46 -15.42 4.17
CA ALA A 296 -10.63 -14.40 5.19
C ALA A 296 -11.44 -13.19 4.72
N ASN A 297 -11.59 -12.99 3.40
CA ASN A 297 -12.19 -11.79 2.80
C ASN A 297 -13.07 -12.14 1.58
N PRO A 298 -14.16 -12.89 1.74
CA PRO A 298 -14.96 -13.37 0.60
C PRO A 298 -15.53 -12.26 -0.28
N GLU A 299 -15.76 -11.07 0.28
CA GLU A 299 -16.32 -9.91 -0.44
C GLU A 299 -15.24 -8.95 -1.00
N ALA A 300 -13.95 -9.20 -0.74
CA ALA A 300 -12.90 -8.24 -1.11
C ALA A 300 -12.42 -8.35 -2.57
N GLY A 301 -12.89 -9.34 -3.31
CA GLY A 301 -12.43 -9.59 -4.69
C GLY A 301 -10.98 -10.06 -4.76
N ARG A 302 -10.31 -9.77 -5.87
CA ARG A 302 -8.90 -10.13 -6.06
C ARG A 302 -7.99 -9.20 -5.26
N PRO A 303 -6.97 -9.71 -4.53
CA PRO A 303 -6.02 -8.85 -3.85
C PRO A 303 -5.17 -8.07 -4.86
N ASN A 304 -4.82 -6.85 -4.49
CA ASN A 304 -3.92 -6.00 -5.24
C ASN A 304 -2.62 -5.71 -4.46
N PHE A 305 -1.78 -4.84 -5.00
CA PHE A 305 -0.51 -4.45 -4.37
C PHE A 305 -0.69 -3.76 -3.01
N MET A 306 -1.83 -3.11 -2.73
CA MET A 306 -2.11 -2.51 -1.42
C MET A 306 -2.42 -3.56 -0.36
N ALA A 307 -3.14 -4.64 -0.74
CA ALA A 307 -3.38 -5.77 0.15
C ALA A 307 -2.07 -6.45 0.55
N VAL A 308 -1.16 -6.66 -0.42
CA VAL A 308 0.16 -7.26 -0.15
C VAL A 308 1.03 -6.33 0.69
N ALA A 309 1.05 -5.03 0.41
CA ALA A 309 1.81 -4.08 1.22
C ALA A 309 1.30 -3.99 2.67
N ALA A 310 -0.02 -4.09 2.88
CA ALA A 310 -0.58 -4.13 4.22
C ALA A 310 -0.28 -5.46 4.94
N TYR A 311 -0.27 -6.58 4.22
CA TYR A 311 0.21 -7.87 4.72
C TYR A 311 1.67 -7.77 5.18
N ASP A 312 2.55 -7.19 4.36
CA ASP A 312 3.97 -6.98 4.69
C ASP A 312 4.16 -5.98 5.84
N GLY A 313 3.30 -4.97 5.93
CA GLY A 313 3.28 -4.03 7.04
C GLY A 313 2.96 -4.72 8.37
N MET A 314 2.02 -5.66 8.37
CA MET A 314 1.75 -6.48 9.54
C MET A 314 2.92 -7.40 9.87
N ALA A 315 3.55 -8.00 8.86
CA ALA A 315 4.76 -8.81 9.07
C ALA A 315 5.86 -8.00 9.78
N ALA A 316 6.08 -6.75 9.34
CA ALA A 316 7.05 -5.85 9.97
C ALA A 316 6.66 -5.51 11.42
N ILE A 317 5.39 -5.18 11.69
CA ILE A 317 4.87 -4.88 13.03
C ILE A 317 5.05 -6.09 13.96
N TYR A 318 4.75 -7.31 13.49
CA TYR A 318 4.93 -8.53 14.28
C TYR A 318 6.41 -8.82 14.57
N GLN A 319 7.32 -8.53 13.65
CA GLN A 319 8.76 -8.66 13.90
C GLN A 319 9.24 -7.66 14.97
N VAL A 320 8.79 -6.41 14.90
CA VAL A 320 9.06 -5.43 15.95
C VAL A 320 8.51 -5.91 17.30
N ALA A 321 7.26 -6.36 17.34
CA ALA A 321 6.63 -6.82 18.57
C ALA A 321 7.38 -8.00 19.20
N ARG A 322 7.81 -9.00 18.38
CA ARG A 322 8.60 -10.15 18.86
C ARG A 322 9.96 -9.73 19.41
N GLN A 323 10.70 -8.87 18.68
CA GLN A 323 12.05 -8.47 19.09
C GLN A 323 12.07 -7.54 20.31
N LEU A 324 10.95 -6.86 20.59
CA LEU A 324 10.81 -5.96 21.74
C LEU A 324 9.94 -6.57 22.87
N ASP A 325 9.66 -7.88 22.84
CA ASP A 325 8.82 -8.57 23.83
C ASP A 325 7.48 -7.83 24.08
N GLY A 326 6.89 -7.30 23.01
CA GLY A 326 5.63 -6.54 23.06
C GLY A 326 5.72 -5.17 23.73
N LYS A 327 6.90 -4.69 24.11
CA LYS A 327 7.12 -3.37 24.71
C LYS A 327 7.56 -2.38 23.64
N ILE A 328 6.60 -1.80 22.94
CA ILE A 328 6.88 -0.97 21.76
C ILE A 328 7.43 0.40 22.18
N ASP A 329 8.69 0.60 21.93
CA ASP A 329 9.41 1.87 22.01
C ASP A 329 9.73 2.35 20.58
N GLY A 330 9.49 3.61 20.26
CA GLY A 330 9.62 4.12 18.89
C GLY A 330 11.04 4.05 18.34
N ASP A 331 12.04 4.44 19.13
CA ASP A 331 13.44 4.42 18.68
C ASP A 331 13.92 2.97 18.45
N LYS A 332 13.58 2.07 19.36
CA LYS A 332 13.90 0.63 19.23
C LYS A 332 13.15 -0.02 18.07
N ALA A 333 11.88 0.33 17.89
CA ALA A 333 11.07 -0.17 16.78
C ALA A 333 11.68 0.24 15.41
N MET A 334 12.12 1.49 15.28
CA MET A 334 12.81 1.95 14.08
C MET A 334 14.16 1.26 13.89
N ALA A 335 14.88 0.93 14.97
CA ALA A 335 16.11 0.15 14.87
C ALA A 335 15.88 -1.25 14.31
N VAL A 336 14.77 -1.91 14.70
CA VAL A 336 14.36 -3.22 14.15
C VAL A 336 13.95 -3.10 12.68
N LEU A 337 13.21 -2.04 12.31
CA LEU A 337 12.73 -1.85 10.94
C LEU A 337 13.86 -1.56 9.95
N LYS A 338 14.91 -0.87 10.35
CA LYS A 338 16.08 -0.57 9.50
C LYS A 338 16.83 -1.87 9.16
N GLY A 339 16.86 -2.21 7.88
CA GLY A 339 17.50 -3.42 7.38
C GLY A 339 16.65 -4.70 7.53
N LEU A 340 15.39 -4.59 7.99
CA LEU A 340 14.49 -5.73 8.12
C LEU A 340 14.30 -6.43 6.77
N LYS A 341 14.49 -7.73 6.76
CA LYS A 341 14.28 -8.61 5.60
C LYS A 341 13.04 -9.46 5.84
N LEU A 342 12.18 -9.54 4.85
CA LEU A 342 10.95 -10.36 4.89
C LEU A 342 10.83 -11.16 3.60
N ILE A 343 10.15 -12.30 3.68
CA ILE A 343 9.67 -13.05 2.53
C ILE A 343 8.18 -12.71 2.37
N SER A 344 7.88 -12.04 1.29
CA SER A 344 6.56 -11.54 0.95
C SER A 344 5.90 -12.40 -0.13
N PRO A 345 4.57 -12.37 -0.30
CA PRO A 345 3.89 -12.94 -1.48
C PRO A 345 4.45 -12.48 -2.82
N ARG A 346 5.12 -11.33 -2.87
CA ARG A 346 5.77 -10.75 -4.07
C ARG A 346 7.28 -11.03 -4.18
N GLY A 347 7.80 -11.93 -3.36
CA GLY A 347 9.22 -12.26 -3.28
C GLY A 347 9.93 -11.59 -2.11
N PRO A 348 11.27 -11.74 -2.02
CA PRO A 348 12.07 -11.14 -0.95
C PRO A 348 12.02 -9.61 -0.97
N ILE A 349 11.86 -9.00 0.20
CA ILE A 349 11.87 -7.55 0.40
C ILE A 349 12.80 -7.17 1.54
N THR A 350 13.35 -5.96 1.50
CA THR A 350 14.21 -5.42 2.56
C THR A 350 13.85 -3.95 2.78
N ILE A 351 13.72 -3.51 4.02
CA ILE A 351 13.65 -2.09 4.35
C ILE A 351 15.09 -1.54 4.36
N ASP A 352 15.40 -0.62 3.47
CA ASP A 352 16.75 -0.03 3.39
C ASP A 352 17.14 0.62 4.72
N PRO A 353 18.31 0.30 5.31
CA PRO A 353 18.70 0.79 6.63
C PRO A 353 18.93 2.30 6.67
N VAL A 354 19.23 2.92 5.54
CA VAL A 354 19.52 4.37 5.46
C VAL A 354 18.24 5.16 5.11
N THR A 355 17.60 4.81 4.01
CA THR A 355 16.44 5.56 3.50
C THR A 355 15.12 5.14 4.14
N ARG A 356 15.05 3.95 4.74
CA ARG A 356 13.86 3.31 5.30
C ARG A 356 12.75 3.06 4.25
N ASP A 357 13.12 3.12 2.97
CA ASP A 357 12.28 2.69 1.85
C ASP A 357 12.48 1.22 1.55
N ILE A 358 11.55 0.63 0.82
CA ILE A 358 11.60 -0.77 0.42
C ILE A 358 12.62 -1.00 -0.69
N VAL A 359 13.35 -2.10 -0.59
CA VAL A 359 14.18 -2.68 -1.67
C VAL A 359 13.50 -3.96 -2.10
N GLN A 360 13.18 -4.10 -3.37
CA GLN A 360 12.37 -5.19 -3.89
C GLN A 360 12.59 -5.45 -5.37
N THR A 361 12.06 -6.57 -5.87
CA THR A 361 11.97 -6.82 -7.31
C THR A 361 10.83 -6.02 -7.91
N VAL A 362 11.07 -5.42 -9.08
CA VAL A 362 10.04 -4.79 -9.92
C VAL A 362 9.87 -5.65 -11.16
N TYR A 363 8.66 -6.13 -11.39
CA TYR A 363 8.31 -7.00 -12.51
C TYR A 363 7.77 -6.18 -13.68
N VAL A 364 8.14 -6.57 -14.91
CA VAL A 364 7.48 -6.10 -16.13
C VAL A 364 6.35 -7.06 -16.42
N ARG A 365 5.14 -6.53 -16.51
CA ARG A 365 3.92 -7.31 -16.62
C ARG A 365 3.15 -6.89 -17.86
N LYS A 366 2.45 -7.84 -18.46
CA LYS A 366 1.53 -7.61 -19.57
C LYS A 366 0.14 -8.12 -19.21
N VAL A 367 -0.87 -7.35 -19.53
CA VAL A 367 -2.26 -7.81 -19.35
C VAL A 367 -2.57 -8.85 -20.40
N GLU A 368 -2.85 -10.05 -19.92
CA GLU A 368 -3.23 -11.21 -20.75
C GLU A 368 -4.50 -11.89 -20.22
N LYS A 369 -5.19 -12.60 -21.11
CA LYS A 369 -6.35 -13.38 -20.73
C LYS A 369 -5.89 -14.77 -20.29
N VAL A 370 -6.18 -15.13 -19.04
CA VAL A 370 -5.90 -16.46 -18.46
C VAL A 370 -7.24 -17.10 -18.12
N GLY A 371 -7.64 -18.09 -18.92
CA GLY A 371 -8.99 -18.64 -18.84
C GLY A 371 -10.04 -17.60 -19.25
N ARG A 372 -10.89 -17.20 -18.30
CA ARG A 372 -11.95 -16.21 -18.52
C ARG A 372 -11.65 -14.84 -17.94
N GLU A 373 -10.52 -14.68 -17.28
CA GLU A 373 -10.15 -13.47 -16.53
C GLU A 373 -8.88 -12.83 -17.08
N LEU A 374 -8.73 -11.54 -16.82
CA LEU A 374 -7.51 -10.79 -17.11
C LEU A 374 -6.55 -10.86 -15.93
N TYR A 375 -5.28 -11.04 -16.25
CA TYR A 375 -4.17 -11.03 -15.28
C TYR A 375 -3.00 -10.20 -15.79
N ASN A 376 -2.25 -9.63 -14.85
CA ASN A 376 -0.96 -9.02 -15.11
C ASN A 376 0.10 -10.13 -15.11
N VAL A 377 0.41 -10.70 -16.29
CA VAL A 377 1.38 -11.78 -16.42
C VAL A 377 2.80 -11.21 -16.45
N GLU A 378 3.63 -11.66 -15.52
CA GLU A 378 5.03 -11.25 -15.40
C GLU A 378 5.88 -11.95 -16.49
N PHE A 379 6.73 -11.20 -17.21
CA PHE A 379 7.57 -11.75 -18.27
C PHE A 379 9.02 -11.24 -18.24
N ASP A 380 9.32 -10.20 -17.45
CA ASP A 380 10.66 -9.67 -17.20
C ASP A 380 10.73 -9.04 -15.80
N LYS A 381 11.92 -8.76 -15.28
CA LYS A 381 12.09 -8.20 -13.94
C LYS A 381 13.39 -7.44 -13.76
N PHE A 382 13.36 -6.53 -12.79
CA PHE A 382 14.50 -5.81 -12.25
C PHE A 382 14.62 -6.16 -10.77
N ALA A 383 15.71 -6.85 -10.39
CA ALA A 383 15.91 -7.30 -9.01
C ALA A 383 16.52 -6.20 -8.14
N ASN A 384 16.22 -6.22 -6.83
CA ASN A 384 16.82 -5.35 -5.81
C ASN A 384 16.75 -3.86 -6.14
N VAL A 385 15.64 -3.43 -6.72
CA VAL A 385 15.43 -2.02 -7.07
C VAL A 385 15.27 -1.22 -5.80
N LYS A 386 16.12 -0.19 -5.64
CA LYS A 386 15.99 0.86 -4.61
C LYS A 386 15.21 2.04 -5.16
N ASP A 387 14.80 2.94 -4.26
CA ASP A 387 14.21 4.20 -4.69
C ASP A 387 15.28 5.08 -5.37
N PRO A 388 15.16 5.36 -6.68
CA PRO A 388 16.12 6.24 -7.39
C PRO A 388 15.84 7.72 -7.14
N GLY A 389 14.77 8.06 -6.44
CA GLY A 389 14.42 9.44 -6.10
C GLY A 389 15.17 9.98 -4.86
N LYS A 390 16.22 9.27 -4.39
CA LYS A 390 17.02 9.63 -3.22
C LYS A 390 18.51 9.61 -3.48
#